data_544769f2354851d70f250b585d8ff5ee
#
_entry.id   544769f2354851d70f250b585d8ff5ee
#
_cell.length_a   1.000
_cell.length_b   1.000
_cell.length_c   1.000
_cell.angle_alpha   90.00
_cell.angle_beta   90.00
_cell.angle_gamma   90.00
#
_symmetry.space_group_name_H-M   'P 1'
#
loop_
_entity.id
_entity.type
_entity.pdbx_description
1 polymer ?
#
loop_
_entity_poly.entity_id
_entity_poly.type
_entity_poly.pdbx_seq_one_letter_code
_entity_poly.pdbx_strand_id
1 'polypeptide(L)'
;RPVARTAHFALHRLPVPATGGAEAALFGAPGQAWLGAMVPKRWARRAVTRNTIRRQIYAVGAERLAALPGVRLVRQHAGFSLAQFPSATSPALRGAVRAELLELLAREPS
;
A
#
# COMPACT_ATOMS: atom_id res chain seq x y z
N ARG A 1 -12.82 -6.82 4.52
CA ARG A 1 -11.95 -7.97 4.24
C ARG A 1 -10.91 -7.63 3.19
N PRO A 2 -9.66 -8.03 3.39
CA PRO A 2 -8.66 -7.82 2.35
C PRO A 2 -8.94 -8.71 1.15
N VAL A 3 -8.64 -8.19 -0.05
CA VAL A 3 -8.74 -8.96 -1.27
C VAL A 3 -7.47 -9.76 -1.54
N ALA A 4 -6.37 -9.39 -0.86
CA ALA A 4 -5.09 -10.12 -0.95
C ALA A 4 -4.30 -9.86 0.32
N ARG A 5 -3.43 -10.79 0.68
CA ARG A 5 -2.53 -10.67 1.84
C ARG A 5 -1.19 -11.29 1.55
N THR A 6 -0.17 -10.70 2.16
CA THR A 6 1.18 -11.25 2.24
C THR A 6 1.64 -11.24 3.69
N ALA A 7 2.89 -11.62 3.96
CA ALA A 7 3.40 -11.73 5.33
C ALA A 7 3.26 -10.43 6.14
N HIS A 8 3.40 -9.26 5.51
CA HIS A 8 3.40 -7.97 6.20
C HIS A 8 2.31 -7.03 5.75
N PHE A 9 1.67 -7.27 4.61
CA PHE A 9 0.72 -6.34 4.00
C PHE A 9 -0.61 -6.98 3.66
N ALA A 10 -1.65 -6.15 3.62
CA ALA A 10 -2.97 -6.54 3.15
C ALA A 10 -3.44 -5.50 2.15
N LEU A 11 -4.10 -5.96 1.09
CA LEU A 11 -4.68 -5.10 0.07
C LEU A 11 -6.19 -5.09 0.23
N HIS A 12 -6.76 -3.90 0.32
CA HIS A 12 -8.21 -3.70 0.41
C HIS A 12 -8.69 -2.96 -0.83
N ARG A 13 -9.85 -3.36 -1.33
CA ARG A 13 -10.54 -2.59 -2.37
C ARG A 13 -11.73 -1.91 -1.72
N LEU A 14 -11.88 -0.62 -2.00
CA LEU A 14 -12.95 0.19 -1.44
C LEU A 14 -13.92 0.57 -2.55
N PRO A 15 -15.21 0.63 -2.27
CA PRO A 15 -16.16 1.06 -3.27
C PRO A 15 -15.96 2.54 -3.62
N VAL A 16 -16.01 2.84 -4.91
CA VAL A 16 -16.02 4.23 -5.37
C VAL A 16 -17.44 4.75 -5.18
N PRO A 17 -17.63 5.92 -4.56
CA PRO A 17 -18.97 6.50 -4.44
C PRO A 17 -19.63 6.65 -5.81
N ALA A 18 -20.84 6.12 -5.94
CA ALA A 18 -21.56 6.14 -7.20
C ALA A 18 -22.13 7.53 -7.50
N THR A 19 -22.35 8.35 -6.47
CA THR A 19 -22.96 9.67 -6.60
C THR A 19 -21.92 10.76 -6.43
N GLY A 20 -22.11 11.89 -7.11
CA GLY A 20 -21.25 13.04 -6.93
C GLY A 20 -21.36 13.64 -5.54
N GLY A 21 -20.58 14.67 -5.26
CA GLY A 21 -20.59 15.35 -3.99
C GLY A 21 -19.22 15.34 -3.33
N ALA A 22 -19.18 15.70 -2.03
CA ALA A 22 -17.92 15.81 -1.30
C ALA A 22 -17.14 14.50 -1.26
N GLU A 23 -17.83 13.38 -1.10
CA GLU A 23 -17.17 12.07 -1.07
C GLU A 23 -16.52 11.72 -2.40
N ALA A 24 -17.20 12.01 -3.50
CA ALA A 24 -16.63 11.78 -4.82
C ALA A 24 -15.40 12.65 -5.04
N ALA A 25 -15.41 13.87 -4.52
CA ALA A 25 -14.26 14.75 -4.63
C ALA A 25 -13.05 14.23 -3.83
N LEU A 26 -13.30 13.57 -2.69
CA LEU A 26 -12.22 12.98 -1.90
C LEU A 26 -11.57 11.80 -2.61
N PHE A 27 -12.32 11.08 -3.42
CA PHE A 27 -11.81 9.91 -4.13
C PHE A 27 -11.48 10.19 -5.60
N GLY A 28 -11.62 11.43 -6.05
CA GLY A 28 -11.28 11.83 -7.41
C GLY A 28 -12.35 11.53 -8.43
N ALA A 29 -12.01 11.69 -9.69
CA ALA A 29 -12.92 11.46 -10.79
C ALA A 29 -13.20 9.97 -10.99
N PRO A 30 -14.41 9.60 -11.44
CA PRO A 30 -14.71 8.21 -11.79
C PRO A 30 -13.73 7.69 -12.84
N GLY A 31 -13.33 6.44 -12.69
CA GLY A 31 -12.40 5.78 -13.60
C GLY A 31 -10.94 5.98 -13.30
N GLN A 32 -10.61 6.79 -12.29
CA GLN A 32 -9.22 6.98 -11.88
C GLN A 32 -8.80 5.93 -10.85
N ALA A 33 -7.51 5.62 -10.85
CA ALA A 33 -6.92 4.75 -9.84
C ALA A 33 -6.56 5.58 -8.60
N TRP A 34 -6.96 5.09 -7.44
CA TRP A 34 -6.66 5.74 -6.16
C TRP A 34 -6.02 4.74 -5.22
N LEU A 35 -4.99 5.19 -4.53
CA LEU A 35 -4.24 4.33 -3.62
C LEU A 35 -3.99 5.05 -2.31
N GLY A 36 -4.38 4.41 -1.20
CA GLY A 36 -4.03 4.85 0.13
C GLY A 36 -3.02 3.90 0.76
N ALA A 37 -2.21 4.43 1.65
CA ALA A 37 -1.25 3.64 2.41
C ALA A 37 -1.50 3.83 3.90
N MET A 38 -1.66 2.71 4.62
CA MET A 38 -1.80 2.71 6.07
C MET A 38 -0.62 1.98 6.68
N VAL A 39 0.27 2.72 7.34
CA VAL A 39 1.49 2.19 7.96
C VAL A 39 1.46 2.54 9.45
N PRO A 40 0.80 1.71 10.29
CA PRO A 40 0.61 2.04 11.71
C PRO A 40 1.93 2.03 12.48
N LYS A 41 1.99 2.89 13.50
CA LYS A 41 3.17 2.98 14.37
C LYS A 41 3.49 1.67 15.08
N ARG A 42 2.49 0.86 15.36
CA ARG A 42 2.71 -0.43 16.04
C ARG A 42 3.62 -1.35 15.24
N TRP A 43 3.60 -1.24 13.91
CA TRP A 43 4.38 -2.10 13.02
C TRP A 43 5.62 -1.41 12.46
N ALA A 44 5.68 -0.08 12.51
CA ALA A 44 6.82 0.71 12.06
C ALA A 44 6.94 1.94 12.96
N ARG A 45 7.65 1.78 14.09
CA ARG A 45 7.71 2.81 15.14
C ARG A 45 8.42 4.07 14.69
N ARG A 46 9.48 3.93 13.89
CA ARG A 46 10.26 5.08 13.45
C ARG A 46 9.58 5.76 12.27
N ALA A 47 9.52 7.09 12.31
CA ALA A 47 8.92 7.86 11.23
C ALA A 47 9.62 7.60 9.90
N VAL A 48 10.96 7.47 9.93
CA VAL A 48 11.73 7.21 8.71
C VAL A 48 11.39 5.84 8.12
N THR A 49 11.12 4.84 8.96
CA THR A 49 10.67 3.52 8.49
C THR A 49 9.31 3.61 7.83
N ARG A 50 8.36 4.31 8.47
CA ARG A 50 7.04 4.50 7.89
C ARG A 50 7.11 5.22 6.55
N ASN A 51 7.96 6.23 6.44
CA ASN A 51 8.14 6.96 5.19
C ASN A 51 8.74 6.09 4.10
N THR A 52 9.73 5.26 4.45
CA THR A 52 10.33 4.32 3.51
C THR A 52 9.27 3.36 2.95
N ILE A 53 8.48 2.77 3.83
CA ILE A 53 7.44 1.82 3.42
C ILE A 53 6.37 2.53 2.57
N ARG A 54 5.92 3.69 3.02
CA ARG A 54 4.89 4.46 2.30
C ARG A 54 5.35 4.83 0.90
N ARG A 55 6.60 5.27 0.76
CA ARG A 55 7.17 5.61 -0.56
C ARG A 55 7.16 4.41 -1.50
N GLN A 56 7.49 3.23 -0.99
CA GLN A 56 7.46 2.02 -1.81
C GLN A 56 6.03 1.66 -2.21
N ILE A 57 5.06 1.82 -1.31
CA ILE A 57 3.66 1.57 -1.63
C ILE A 57 3.21 2.43 -2.81
N TYR A 58 3.50 3.73 -2.75
CA TYR A 58 3.10 4.64 -3.82
C TYR A 58 3.89 4.42 -5.11
N ALA A 59 5.17 4.10 -5.02
CA ALA A 59 5.99 3.83 -6.19
C ALA A 59 5.50 2.59 -6.94
N VAL A 60 5.27 1.49 -6.20
CA VAL A 60 4.76 0.25 -6.80
C VAL A 60 3.35 0.47 -7.33
N GLY A 61 2.53 1.20 -6.59
CA GLY A 61 1.17 1.52 -7.02
C GLY A 61 1.15 2.31 -8.33
N ALA A 62 2.03 3.31 -8.46
CA ALA A 62 2.12 4.08 -9.68
C ALA A 62 2.51 3.21 -10.87
N GLU A 63 3.40 2.24 -10.67
CA GLU A 63 3.83 1.34 -11.74
C GLU A 63 2.76 0.32 -12.12
N ARG A 64 1.98 -0.16 -11.17
CA ARG A 64 1.13 -1.34 -11.38
C ARG A 64 -0.37 -1.02 -11.43
N LEU A 65 -0.81 0.06 -10.79
CA LEU A 65 -2.23 0.35 -10.64
C LEU A 65 -2.72 1.57 -11.40
N ALA A 66 -1.82 2.36 -11.98
CA ALA A 66 -2.20 3.62 -12.61
C ALA A 66 -3.25 3.45 -13.72
N ALA A 67 -3.22 2.34 -14.43
CA ALA A 67 -4.18 2.06 -15.51
C ALA A 67 -5.43 1.29 -15.04
N LEU A 68 -5.50 0.93 -13.76
CA LEU A 68 -6.58 0.10 -13.22
C LEU A 68 -7.50 0.98 -12.34
N PRO A 69 -8.71 1.29 -12.80
CA PRO A 69 -9.61 2.14 -12.01
C PRO A 69 -10.01 1.47 -10.71
N GLY A 70 -10.32 2.29 -9.72
CA GLY A 70 -10.78 1.82 -8.43
C GLY A 70 -10.00 2.42 -7.29
N VAL A 71 -10.52 2.23 -6.08
CA VAL A 71 -9.89 2.70 -4.84
C VAL A 71 -9.30 1.51 -4.11
N ARG A 72 -8.00 1.58 -3.81
CA ARG A 72 -7.29 0.53 -3.11
C ARG A 72 -6.57 1.09 -1.90
N LEU A 73 -6.46 0.27 -0.86
CA LEU A 73 -5.73 0.60 0.36
C LEU A 73 -4.75 -0.52 0.66
N VAL A 74 -3.48 -0.19 0.82
CA VAL A 74 -2.46 -1.12 1.27
C VAL A 74 -2.21 -0.85 2.76
N ARG A 75 -2.37 -1.87 3.60
CA ARG A 75 -2.20 -1.76 5.04
C ARG A 75 -1.11 -2.71 5.50
N GLN A 76 -0.18 -2.19 6.30
CA GLN A 76 0.81 -3.04 6.98
C GLN A 76 0.15 -3.67 8.20
N HIS A 77 0.26 -4.99 8.33
CA HIS A 77 -0.31 -5.71 9.46
C HIS A 77 0.72 -6.48 10.29
N ALA A 78 2.00 -6.34 9.97
CA ALA A 78 3.09 -6.94 10.74
C ALA A 78 4.38 -6.13 10.52
N GLY A 79 5.24 -6.11 11.53
CA GLY A 79 6.49 -5.37 11.48
C GLY A 79 7.60 -6.15 10.79
N PHE A 80 8.54 -5.44 10.18
CA PHE A 80 9.75 -6.04 9.65
C PHE A 80 10.76 -6.21 10.79
N SER A 81 11.50 -7.32 10.78
CA SER A 81 12.45 -7.65 11.83
C SER A 81 13.62 -6.67 11.87
N LEU A 82 13.90 -6.08 13.05
CA LEU A 82 15.09 -5.25 13.24
C LEU A 82 16.38 -6.04 13.15
N ALA A 83 16.35 -7.32 13.49
CA ALA A 83 17.51 -8.19 13.35
C ALA A 83 17.87 -8.40 11.88
N GLN A 84 16.86 -8.50 11.03
CA GLN A 84 17.03 -8.68 9.58
C GLN A 84 17.27 -7.34 8.87
N PHE A 85 16.63 -6.26 9.36
CA PHE A 85 16.72 -4.94 8.75
C PHE A 85 17.05 -3.89 9.82
N PRO A 86 18.32 -3.81 10.26
CA PRO A 86 18.69 -2.88 11.34
C PRO A 86 18.60 -1.42 10.94
N SER A 87 18.73 -1.10 9.64
CA SER A 87 18.60 0.27 9.17
C SER A 87 17.23 0.50 8.54
N ALA A 88 16.57 1.58 8.98
CA ALA A 88 15.24 1.94 8.47
C ALA A 88 15.26 2.39 7.00
N THR A 89 16.43 2.72 6.47
CA THR A 89 16.57 3.23 5.10
C THR A 89 17.45 2.35 4.23
N SER A 90 17.74 1.12 4.67
CA SER A 90 18.65 0.24 3.94
C SER A 90 18.07 -0.16 2.57
N PRO A 91 18.94 -0.35 1.57
CA PRO A 91 18.48 -0.93 0.29
C PRO A 91 17.84 -2.30 0.47
N ALA A 92 18.31 -3.08 1.43
CA ALA A 92 17.74 -4.40 1.72
C ALA A 92 16.28 -4.29 2.16
N LEU A 93 15.97 -3.35 3.06
CA LEU A 93 14.59 -3.14 3.50
C LEU A 93 13.71 -2.67 2.34
N ARG A 94 14.19 -1.67 1.58
CA ARG A 94 13.44 -1.16 0.44
C ARG A 94 13.16 -2.26 -0.58
N GLY A 95 14.14 -3.09 -0.87
CA GLY A 95 13.99 -4.20 -1.80
C GLY A 95 13.00 -5.25 -1.32
N ALA A 96 13.05 -5.59 -0.02
CA ALA A 96 12.14 -6.56 0.57
C ALA A 96 10.70 -6.04 0.54
N VAL A 97 10.50 -4.77 0.91
CA VAL A 97 9.18 -4.14 0.87
C VAL A 97 8.63 -4.13 -0.56
N ARG A 98 9.46 -3.70 -1.52
CA ARG A 98 9.05 -3.64 -2.91
C ARG A 98 8.67 -5.02 -3.46
N ALA A 99 9.47 -6.02 -3.19
CA ALA A 99 9.21 -7.38 -3.67
C ALA A 99 7.88 -7.91 -3.11
N GLU A 100 7.63 -7.67 -1.83
CA GLU A 100 6.40 -8.12 -1.20
C GLU A 100 5.18 -7.36 -1.74
N LEU A 101 5.31 -6.06 -2.00
CA LEU A 101 4.23 -5.27 -2.57
C LEU A 101 3.88 -5.72 -3.99
N LEU A 102 4.88 -6.04 -4.80
CA LEU A 102 4.64 -6.59 -6.13
C LEU A 102 3.88 -7.92 -6.05
N GLU A 103 4.26 -8.78 -5.12
CA GLU A 103 3.55 -10.04 -4.87
C GLU A 103 2.12 -9.77 -4.42
N LEU A 104 1.92 -8.82 -3.50
CA LEU A 104 0.60 -8.47 -2.99
C LEU A 104 -0.34 -8.04 -4.12
N LEU A 105 0.12 -7.14 -4.99
CA LEU A 105 -0.70 -6.66 -6.10
C LEU A 105 -0.96 -7.74 -7.14
N ALA A 106 -0.01 -8.67 -7.32
CA ALA A 106 -0.20 -9.78 -8.23
C ALA A 106 -1.25 -10.78 -7.72
N ARG A 107 -1.53 -10.78 -6.41
CA ARG A 107 -2.54 -11.64 -5.82
C ARG A 107 -3.95 -11.07 -5.87
N GLU A 108 -4.11 -9.84 -6.32
CA GLU A 108 -5.43 -9.23 -6.42
C GLU A 108 -6.29 -9.98 -7.43
N PRO A 109 -7.52 -10.40 -7.07
CA PRO A 109 -8.40 -11.09 -8.01
C PRO A 109 -8.80 -10.19 -9.18
N SER A 110 -8.90 -10.77 -10.35
CA SER A 110 -9.32 -10.06 -11.56
C SER A 110 -10.80 -9.72 -11.51
#